data_b7b7730351d2551972d4e357917c00bb
#
_entry.id   b7b7730351d2551972d4e357917c00bb
#
_cell.length_a   1.000
_cell.length_b   1.000
_cell.length_c   1.000
_cell.angle_alpha   90.00
_cell.angle_beta   90.00
_cell.angle_gamma   90.00
#
_symmetry.space_group_name_H-M   'P 1'
#
loop_
_entity.id
_entity.type
_entity.pdbx_description
1 polymer ?
#
loop_
_entity_poly.entity_id
_entity_poly.type
_entity_poly.pdbx_seq_one_letter_code
_entity_poly.pdbx_strand_id
1 'polypeptide(L)'
;MAYELEAIRTSQEIFYFLLEHHELREEEEAQLYKAYTEQEEVQNLVKSQGEIAGSNIDRYGNVIYLIPKEDNDFLGFSKAQLKSVLCKSGATDKDYYLSQFVILTLLVEFYDGQGSSSKAREYIRVGELQNCISSRLKEGADRQTEAEAADEEEKKPGAKTQEGIAFTDMMQAYEALRSDDKGSRAKTTKEGFLHAILVFLEKQGLIEYVEQDEMVKTTKKLDNFMDWNLLNQNHYKRVMRILGVTEDE
;
A
#
# COMPACT_ATOMS: atom_id res chain seq x y z
N MET A 1 14.69 35.35 -7.72
CA MET A 1 13.34 35.92 -7.87
C MET A 1 12.76 36.13 -6.49
N ALA A 2 12.14 37.27 -6.20
CA ALA A 2 11.44 37.46 -4.93
C ALA A 2 9.98 37.04 -5.17
N TYR A 3 9.47 36.10 -4.39
CA TYR A 3 8.06 35.73 -4.41
C TYR A 3 7.19 36.85 -3.83
N GLU A 4 5.98 37.03 -4.36
CA GLU A 4 5.02 37.95 -3.78
C GLU A 4 4.53 37.48 -2.42
N LEU A 5 4.26 38.40 -1.48
CA LEU A 5 3.81 38.07 -0.14
C LEU A 5 2.49 37.28 -0.15
N GLU A 6 1.61 37.55 -1.10
CA GLU A 6 0.35 36.84 -1.28
C GLU A 6 0.58 35.38 -1.68
N ALA A 7 1.47 35.11 -2.64
CA ALA A 7 1.83 33.74 -3.03
C ALA A 7 2.42 32.93 -1.86
N ILE A 8 3.24 33.58 -1.02
CA ILE A 8 3.79 32.93 0.19
C ILE A 8 2.67 32.58 1.17
N ARG A 9 1.73 33.48 1.44
CA ARG A 9 0.61 33.22 2.35
C ARG A 9 -0.30 32.11 1.84
N THR A 10 -0.71 32.19 0.58
CA THR A 10 -1.56 31.17 -0.04
C THR A 10 -0.88 29.80 -0.03
N SER A 11 0.43 29.74 -0.31
CA SER A 11 1.17 28.48 -0.24
C SER A 11 1.21 27.88 1.17
N GLN A 12 1.32 28.73 2.20
CA GLN A 12 1.27 28.30 3.59
C GLN A 12 -0.14 27.78 3.97
N GLU A 13 -1.18 28.47 3.58
CA GLU A 13 -2.58 28.04 3.82
C GLU A 13 -2.82 26.66 3.21
N ILE A 14 -2.41 26.43 1.95
CA ILE A 14 -2.52 25.14 1.28
C ILE A 14 -1.73 24.08 2.03
N PHE A 15 -0.48 24.39 2.40
CA PHE A 15 0.38 23.40 3.05
C PHE A 15 -0.11 23.03 4.44
N TYR A 16 -0.58 23.99 5.25
CA TYR A 16 -1.20 23.71 6.54
C TYR A 16 -2.48 22.90 6.40
N PHE A 17 -3.33 23.21 5.42
CA PHE A 17 -4.51 22.41 5.12
C PHE A 17 -4.15 20.95 4.79
N LEU A 18 -3.11 20.75 3.96
CA LEU A 18 -2.62 19.42 3.63
C LEU A 18 -2.00 18.68 4.83
N LEU A 19 -1.36 19.39 5.77
CA LEU A 19 -0.88 18.76 7.01
C LEU A 19 -2.02 18.28 7.91
N GLU A 20 -3.16 18.97 7.92
CA GLU A 20 -4.31 18.62 8.75
C GLU A 20 -5.18 17.54 8.11
N HIS A 21 -5.41 17.61 6.79
CA HIS A 21 -6.37 16.77 6.09
C HIS A 21 -5.73 15.71 5.19
N HIS A 22 -4.42 15.80 4.91
CA HIS A 22 -3.65 14.95 4.00
C HIS A 22 -4.07 15.01 2.52
N GLU A 23 -5.20 15.62 2.22
CA GLU A 23 -5.71 15.82 0.86
C GLU A 23 -6.46 17.15 0.74
N LEU A 24 -6.42 17.77 -0.44
CA LEU A 24 -7.14 19.00 -0.79
C LEU A 24 -7.97 18.73 -2.04
N ARG A 25 -9.29 18.73 -1.88
CA ARG A 25 -10.26 18.44 -2.95
C ARG A 25 -10.78 19.72 -3.57
N GLU A 26 -10.89 19.74 -4.89
CA GLU A 26 -11.48 20.87 -5.62
C GLU A 26 -12.91 21.18 -5.14
N GLU A 27 -13.69 20.14 -4.82
CA GLU A 27 -15.10 20.27 -4.40
C GLU A 27 -15.25 20.89 -3.00
N GLU A 28 -14.26 20.73 -2.13
CA GLU A 28 -14.29 21.20 -0.75
C GLU A 28 -13.65 22.58 -0.60
N GLU A 29 -12.49 22.80 -1.25
CA GLU A 29 -11.69 24.01 -1.12
C GLU A 29 -11.26 24.54 -2.51
N ALA A 30 -12.25 24.94 -3.32
CA ALA A 30 -12.05 25.36 -4.71
C ALA A 30 -11.03 26.49 -4.88
N GLN A 31 -10.94 27.43 -3.92
CA GLN A 31 -10.03 28.57 -4.00
C GLN A 31 -8.57 28.14 -3.82
N LEU A 32 -8.28 27.34 -2.80
CA LEU A 32 -6.94 26.81 -2.54
C LEU A 32 -6.50 25.85 -3.66
N TYR A 33 -7.43 25.00 -4.12
CA TYR A 33 -7.16 24.09 -5.22
C TYR A 33 -6.78 24.84 -6.51
N LYS A 34 -7.55 25.89 -6.89
CA LYS A 34 -7.25 26.74 -8.07
C LYS A 34 -5.93 27.47 -7.90
N ALA A 35 -5.66 28.03 -6.72
CA ALA A 35 -4.40 28.70 -6.47
C ALA A 35 -3.19 27.77 -6.71
N TYR A 36 -3.28 26.51 -6.25
CA TYR A 36 -2.24 25.51 -6.48
C TYR A 36 -2.11 25.12 -7.97
N THR A 37 -3.24 25.02 -8.69
CA THR A 37 -3.23 24.51 -10.07
C THR A 37 -2.93 25.59 -11.12
N GLU A 38 -3.30 26.85 -10.86
CA GLU A 38 -3.20 27.95 -11.81
C GLU A 38 -1.99 28.86 -11.55
N GLN A 39 -1.43 28.88 -10.33
CA GLN A 39 -0.31 29.75 -9.95
C GLN A 39 0.97 28.94 -9.74
N GLU A 40 1.88 28.97 -10.71
CA GLU A 40 3.14 28.23 -10.68
C GLU A 40 4.00 28.57 -9.44
N GLU A 41 4.00 29.83 -9.02
CA GLU A 41 4.73 30.25 -7.81
C GLU A 41 4.19 29.60 -6.54
N VAL A 42 2.87 29.53 -6.38
CA VAL A 42 2.20 28.88 -5.26
C VAL A 42 2.49 27.38 -5.28
N GLN A 43 2.35 26.75 -6.45
CA GLN A 43 2.64 25.32 -6.59
C GLN A 43 4.08 24.99 -6.19
N ASN A 44 5.06 25.77 -6.69
CA ASN A 44 6.47 25.54 -6.36
C ASN A 44 6.77 25.73 -4.88
N LEU A 45 6.17 26.72 -4.24
CA LEU A 45 6.31 26.93 -2.79
C LEU A 45 5.71 25.78 -1.98
N VAL A 46 4.50 25.32 -2.31
CA VAL A 46 3.85 24.18 -1.63
C VAL A 46 4.67 22.91 -1.79
N LYS A 47 5.17 22.61 -3.00
CA LYS A 47 6.04 21.45 -3.23
C LYS A 47 7.33 21.53 -2.43
N SER A 48 7.97 22.71 -2.40
CA SER A 48 9.19 22.92 -1.60
C SER A 48 8.95 22.72 -0.10
N GLN A 49 7.81 23.18 0.42
CA GLN A 49 7.40 22.94 1.81
C GLN A 49 7.17 21.44 2.08
N GLY A 50 6.54 20.74 1.14
CA GLY A 50 6.38 19.28 1.20
C GLY A 50 7.72 18.55 1.26
N GLU A 51 8.67 18.92 0.39
CA GLU A 51 10.02 18.33 0.39
C GLU A 51 10.76 18.53 1.71
N ILE A 52 10.68 19.74 2.29
CA ILE A 52 11.27 20.05 3.60
C ILE A 52 10.61 19.21 4.70
N ALA A 53 9.29 18.98 4.60
CA ALA A 53 8.55 18.13 5.53
C ALA A 53 8.73 16.62 5.25
N GLY A 54 9.63 16.21 4.34
CA GLY A 54 9.86 14.80 4.01
C GLY A 54 8.66 14.15 3.33
N SER A 55 7.93 14.90 2.49
CA SER A 55 6.73 14.45 1.81
C SER A 55 6.72 14.91 0.35
N ASN A 56 5.97 14.22 -0.49
CA ASN A 56 5.65 14.66 -1.84
C ASN A 56 4.26 15.32 -1.87
N ILE A 57 4.11 16.37 -2.67
CA ILE A 57 2.81 16.97 -2.93
C ILE A 57 2.47 16.73 -4.40
N ASP A 58 1.52 15.84 -4.63
CA ASP A 58 1.14 15.41 -5.97
C ASP A 58 -0.37 15.56 -6.20
N ARG A 59 -0.75 15.86 -7.46
CA ARG A 59 -2.13 15.97 -7.87
C ARG A 59 -2.54 14.76 -8.70
N TYR A 60 -3.61 14.09 -8.28
CA TYR A 60 -4.26 13.03 -9.03
C TYR A 60 -5.72 13.40 -9.27
N GLY A 61 -6.08 13.58 -10.54
CA GLY A 61 -7.42 14.06 -10.89
C GLY A 61 -7.69 15.46 -10.33
N ASN A 62 -8.74 15.56 -9.53
CA ASN A 62 -9.18 16.78 -8.86
C ASN A 62 -8.83 16.85 -7.36
N VAL A 63 -7.82 16.09 -6.95
CA VAL A 63 -7.35 16.05 -5.56
C VAL A 63 -5.83 16.23 -5.51
N ILE A 64 -5.37 17.07 -4.59
CA ILE A 64 -3.96 17.26 -4.25
C ILE A 64 -3.69 16.49 -2.97
N TYR A 65 -2.66 15.66 -2.95
CA TYR A 65 -2.30 14.80 -1.82
C TYR A 65 -0.97 15.19 -1.23
N LEU A 66 -0.88 15.13 0.11
CA LEU A 66 0.38 15.08 0.84
C LEU A 66 0.73 13.61 1.09
N ILE A 67 1.83 13.16 0.48
CA ILE A 67 2.27 11.77 0.53
C ILE A 67 3.60 11.71 1.29
N PRO A 68 3.62 11.21 2.53
CA PRO A 68 4.86 11.05 3.29
C PRO A 68 5.84 10.13 2.56
N LYS A 69 7.14 10.47 2.60
CA LYS A 69 8.19 9.57 2.12
C LYS A 69 8.33 8.36 3.04
N GLU A 70 8.96 7.30 2.54
CA GLU A 70 9.08 6.02 3.24
C GLU A 70 9.72 6.12 4.64
N ASP A 71 10.63 7.07 4.83
CA ASP A 71 11.36 7.34 6.08
C ASP A 71 10.70 8.39 6.97
N ASN A 72 9.52 8.89 6.61
CA ASN A 72 8.80 9.91 7.35
C ASN A 72 7.80 9.30 8.33
N ASP A 73 8.28 8.84 9.47
CA ASP A 73 7.44 8.27 10.54
C ASP A 73 6.53 9.30 11.24
N PHE A 74 6.77 10.59 11.04
CA PHE A 74 5.99 11.65 11.68
C PHE A 74 4.67 11.94 10.96
N LEU A 75 4.70 12.04 9.64
CA LEU A 75 3.50 12.25 8.81
C LEU A 75 2.93 10.94 8.26
N GLY A 76 3.72 9.88 8.24
CA GLY A 76 3.33 8.54 7.84
C GLY A 76 3.19 7.59 9.03
N PHE A 77 3.55 6.34 8.82
CA PHE A 77 3.48 5.28 9.82
C PHE A 77 4.83 4.61 10.00
N SER A 78 5.32 4.58 11.21
CA SER A 78 6.49 3.74 11.53
C SER A 78 6.14 2.24 11.48
N LYS A 79 7.14 1.40 11.24
CA LYS A 79 6.99 -0.06 11.31
C LYS A 79 6.38 -0.52 12.63
N ALA A 80 6.74 0.13 13.75
CA ALA A 80 6.21 -0.20 15.07
C ALA A 80 4.71 0.11 15.19
N GLN A 81 4.27 1.26 14.68
CA GLN A 81 2.86 1.64 14.62
C GLN A 81 2.06 0.67 13.74
N LEU A 82 2.56 0.35 12.53
CA LEU A 82 1.90 -0.60 11.65
C LEU A 82 1.79 -2.00 12.28
N LYS A 83 2.85 -2.50 12.92
CA LYS A 83 2.79 -3.77 13.65
C LYS A 83 1.72 -3.76 14.76
N SER A 84 1.61 -2.68 15.51
CA SER A 84 0.60 -2.53 16.57
C SER A 84 -0.82 -2.54 16.02
N VAL A 85 -1.05 -1.85 14.90
CA VAL A 85 -2.38 -1.71 14.30
C VAL A 85 -2.79 -2.97 13.55
N LEU A 86 -1.90 -3.55 12.75
CA LEU A 86 -2.22 -4.64 11.82
C LEU A 86 -2.09 -6.03 12.46
N CYS A 87 -1.16 -6.21 13.39
CA CYS A 87 -0.80 -7.52 13.91
C CYS A 87 -1.27 -7.74 15.35
N LYS A 88 -1.20 -8.99 15.82
CA LYS A 88 -1.46 -9.38 17.21
C LYS A 88 -0.44 -8.76 18.17
N SER A 89 -0.76 -8.72 19.46
CA SER A 89 0.22 -8.34 20.50
C SER A 89 1.43 -9.30 20.48
N GLY A 90 2.63 -8.75 20.63
CA GLY A 90 3.88 -9.52 20.55
C GLY A 90 4.25 -10.00 19.14
N ALA A 91 3.68 -9.38 18.11
CA ALA A 91 3.99 -9.69 16.71
C ALA A 91 5.48 -9.52 16.40
N THR A 92 6.02 -10.45 15.61
CA THR A 92 7.37 -10.44 15.09
C THR A 92 7.45 -9.72 13.74
N ASP A 93 8.63 -9.63 13.15
CA ASP A 93 8.78 -9.10 11.80
C ASP A 93 8.12 -10.00 10.74
N LYS A 94 8.03 -11.31 10.98
CA LYS A 94 7.31 -12.24 10.09
C LYS A 94 5.82 -11.87 9.99
N ASP A 95 5.17 -11.55 11.13
CA ASP A 95 3.78 -11.10 11.16
C ASP A 95 3.60 -9.76 10.42
N TYR A 96 4.56 -8.84 10.55
CA TYR A 96 4.56 -7.57 9.82
C TYR A 96 4.66 -7.78 8.31
N TYR A 97 5.64 -8.57 7.84
CA TYR A 97 5.78 -8.84 6.42
C TYR A 97 4.57 -9.60 5.85
N LEU A 98 3.99 -10.50 6.64
CA LEU A 98 2.73 -11.14 6.29
C LEU A 98 1.61 -10.10 6.09
N SER A 99 1.50 -9.09 6.96
CA SER A 99 0.48 -8.03 6.78
C SER A 99 0.71 -7.22 5.50
N GLN A 100 1.97 -6.92 5.15
CA GLN A 100 2.31 -6.25 3.90
C GLN A 100 1.98 -7.13 2.67
N PHE A 101 2.27 -8.43 2.77
CA PHE A 101 1.94 -9.39 1.74
C PHE A 101 0.42 -9.48 1.48
N VAL A 102 -0.39 -9.46 2.53
CA VAL A 102 -1.87 -9.42 2.41
C VAL A 102 -2.32 -8.16 1.66
N ILE A 103 -1.75 -6.99 2.00
CA ILE A 103 -2.06 -5.73 1.31
C ILE A 103 -1.66 -5.82 -0.17
N LEU A 104 -0.45 -6.29 -0.46
CA LEU A 104 0.02 -6.47 -1.84
C LEU A 104 -0.86 -7.45 -2.63
N THR A 105 -1.27 -8.57 -2.01
CA THR A 105 -2.18 -9.52 -2.64
C THR A 105 -3.50 -8.86 -2.99
N LEU A 106 -4.09 -8.08 -2.08
CA LEU A 106 -5.32 -7.33 -2.34
C LEU A 106 -5.15 -6.37 -3.52
N LEU A 107 -4.03 -5.62 -3.57
CA LEU A 107 -3.75 -4.69 -4.66
C LEU A 107 -3.63 -5.41 -6.02
N VAL A 108 -2.92 -6.53 -6.06
CA VAL A 108 -2.77 -7.33 -7.30
C VAL A 108 -4.09 -7.94 -7.75
N GLU A 109 -4.97 -8.35 -6.82
CA GLU A 109 -6.29 -8.84 -7.19
C GLU A 109 -7.19 -7.77 -7.80
N PHE A 110 -7.02 -6.51 -7.45
CA PHE A 110 -7.75 -5.40 -8.06
C PHE A 110 -7.09 -4.85 -9.32
N TYR A 111 -5.76 -4.91 -9.43
CA TYR A 111 -5.00 -4.25 -10.48
C TYR A 111 -4.02 -5.24 -11.11
N ASP A 112 -4.35 -5.75 -12.31
CA ASP A 112 -3.54 -6.74 -13.00
C ASP A 112 -2.46 -6.14 -13.92
N GLY A 113 -2.45 -4.82 -14.09
CA GLY A 113 -1.46 -4.10 -14.87
C GLY A 113 -1.49 -4.32 -16.39
N GLN A 114 -2.46 -5.06 -16.91
CA GLN A 114 -2.53 -5.44 -18.33
C GLN A 114 -3.36 -4.50 -19.21
N GLY A 115 -3.72 -3.32 -18.76
CA GLY A 115 -4.57 -2.44 -19.56
C GLY A 115 -4.38 -0.96 -19.35
N SER A 116 -5.08 -0.15 -20.16
CA SER A 116 -5.16 1.32 -20.03
C SER A 116 -5.98 1.78 -18.82
N SER A 117 -6.81 0.91 -18.26
CA SER A 117 -7.38 1.04 -16.91
C SER A 117 -6.94 -0.19 -16.16
N SER A 118 -6.09 0.00 -15.20
CA SER A 118 -5.42 -1.05 -14.45
C SER A 118 -6.34 -1.92 -13.60
N LYS A 119 -7.63 -1.58 -13.48
CA LYS A 119 -8.57 -2.23 -12.59
C LYS A 119 -9.19 -3.48 -13.23
N ALA A 120 -8.90 -4.65 -12.66
CA ALA A 120 -9.36 -5.95 -13.15
C ALA A 120 -10.75 -6.35 -12.62
N ARG A 121 -11.15 -5.83 -11.45
CA ARG A 121 -12.43 -6.19 -10.82
C ARG A 121 -13.02 -5.06 -9.99
N GLU A 122 -14.34 -5.05 -9.81
CA GLU A 122 -15.05 -4.03 -9.03
C GLU A 122 -15.06 -4.34 -7.52
N TYR A 123 -15.03 -5.61 -7.14
CA TYR A 123 -15.01 -6.05 -5.74
C TYR A 123 -14.36 -7.42 -5.61
N ILE A 124 -13.96 -7.74 -4.38
CA ILE A 124 -13.53 -9.09 -3.98
C ILE A 124 -14.25 -9.48 -2.69
N ARG A 125 -14.60 -10.77 -2.54
CA ARG A 125 -15.12 -11.29 -1.29
C ARG A 125 -13.98 -11.62 -0.34
N VAL A 126 -14.20 -11.44 0.96
CA VAL A 126 -13.17 -11.69 2.00
C VAL A 126 -12.68 -13.14 1.96
N GLY A 127 -13.59 -14.11 1.78
CA GLY A 127 -13.22 -15.52 1.64
C GLY A 127 -12.40 -15.82 0.38
N GLU A 128 -12.71 -15.14 -0.74
CA GLU A 128 -11.90 -15.24 -1.97
C GLU A 128 -10.49 -14.68 -1.74
N LEU A 129 -10.39 -13.50 -1.13
CA LEU A 129 -9.09 -12.91 -0.79
C LEU A 129 -8.28 -13.83 0.14
N GLN A 130 -8.91 -14.46 1.12
CA GLN A 130 -8.26 -15.41 2.03
C GLN A 130 -7.70 -16.62 1.27
N ASN A 131 -8.43 -17.13 0.28
CA ASN A 131 -7.97 -18.20 -0.59
C ASN A 131 -6.78 -17.75 -1.47
N CYS A 132 -6.84 -16.55 -2.06
CA CYS A 132 -5.73 -15.99 -2.83
C CYS A 132 -4.46 -15.85 -1.98
N ILE A 133 -4.57 -15.34 -0.75
CA ILE A 133 -3.45 -15.22 0.19
C ILE A 133 -2.85 -16.62 0.47
N SER A 134 -3.68 -17.59 0.80
CA SER A 134 -3.23 -18.96 1.13
C SER A 134 -2.51 -19.62 -0.04
N SER A 135 -3.06 -19.52 -1.25
CA SER A 135 -2.46 -20.10 -2.47
C SER A 135 -1.13 -19.45 -2.80
N ARG A 136 -1.07 -18.10 -2.81
CA ARG A 136 0.15 -17.35 -3.16
C ARG A 136 1.28 -17.56 -2.13
N LEU A 137 0.94 -17.64 -0.83
CA LEU A 137 1.92 -17.97 0.22
C LEU A 137 2.51 -19.36 0.00
N LYS A 138 1.66 -20.35 -0.29
CA LYS A 138 2.09 -21.73 -0.55
C LYS A 138 2.99 -21.80 -1.78
N GLU A 139 2.56 -21.25 -2.91
CA GLU A 139 3.34 -21.22 -4.15
C GLU A 139 4.68 -20.50 -3.98
N GLY A 140 4.70 -19.40 -3.20
CA GLY A 140 5.93 -18.68 -2.89
C GLY A 140 6.90 -19.48 -2.02
N ALA A 141 6.37 -20.18 -1.00
CA ALA A 141 7.17 -21.03 -0.11
C ALA A 141 7.72 -22.26 -0.85
N ASP A 142 6.91 -22.90 -1.69
CA ASP A 142 7.33 -24.05 -2.50
C ASP A 142 8.47 -23.65 -3.44
N ARG A 143 8.35 -22.52 -4.18
CA ARG A 143 9.41 -21.98 -5.05
C ARG A 143 10.67 -21.61 -4.30
N GLN A 144 10.56 -21.01 -3.12
CA GLN A 144 11.72 -20.68 -2.29
C GLN A 144 12.47 -21.94 -1.88
N THR A 145 11.75 -22.99 -1.45
CA THR A 145 12.33 -24.26 -1.05
C THR A 145 13.03 -24.97 -2.23
N GLU A 146 12.42 -24.93 -3.42
CA GLU A 146 13.03 -25.49 -4.65
C GLU A 146 14.30 -24.74 -5.06
N ALA A 147 14.29 -23.40 -4.97
CA ALA A 147 15.46 -22.59 -5.28
C ALA A 147 16.61 -22.82 -4.29
N GLU A 148 16.31 -22.91 -3.00
CA GLU A 148 17.31 -23.23 -1.95
C GLU A 148 17.93 -24.62 -2.16
N ALA A 149 17.12 -25.63 -2.54
CA ALA A 149 17.60 -26.97 -2.86
C ALA A 149 18.51 -26.99 -4.11
N ALA A 150 18.18 -26.22 -5.16
CA ALA A 150 18.98 -26.10 -6.37
C ALA A 150 20.33 -25.39 -6.12
N ASP A 151 20.34 -24.34 -5.28
CA ASP A 151 21.58 -23.64 -4.89
C ASP A 151 22.51 -24.51 -4.02
N GLU A 152 21.97 -25.40 -3.21
CA GLU A 152 22.77 -26.37 -2.45
C GLU A 152 23.45 -27.42 -3.35
N GLU A 153 22.81 -27.83 -4.43
CA GLU A 153 23.37 -28.77 -5.40
C GLU A 153 24.48 -28.15 -6.27
N GLU A 154 24.38 -26.86 -6.62
CA GLU A 154 25.37 -26.18 -7.47
C GLU A 154 26.63 -25.69 -6.76
N LYS A 155 26.72 -25.73 -5.43
CA LYS A 155 27.86 -25.33 -4.57
C LYS A 155 28.78 -24.27 -5.21
N LYS A 156 28.25 -23.06 -5.43
CA LYS A 156 29.07 -21.87 -5.73
C LYS A 156 29.28 -21.06 -4.45
N PRO A 157 30.52 -21.08 -3.88
CA PRO A 157 30.79 -20.22 -2.71
C PRO A 157 30.83 -18.78 -3.17
N GLY A 158 29.84 -17.98 -2.73
CA GLY A 158 29.78 -16.54 -2.98
C GLY A 158 28.55 -16.01 -3.68
N ALA A 159 27.56 -16.82 -4.03
CA ALA A 159 26.25 -16.30 -4.43
C ALA A 159 25.59 -15.64 -3.21
N LYS A 160 25.51 -14.30 -3.23
CA LYS A 160 24.69 -13.57 -2.28
C LYS A 160 23.25 -14.04 -2.51
N THR A 161 22.67 -14.70 -1.50
CA THR A 161 21.23 -14.94 -1.44
C THR A 161 20.55 -13.64 -1.82
N GLN A 162 19.78 -13.64 -2.91
CA GLN A 162 18.97 -12.48 -3.25
C GLN A 162 18.17 -12.15 -2.00
N GLU A 163 18.20 -10.88 -1.56
CA GLU A 163 17.32 -10.37 -0.52
C GLU A 163 15.87 -10.51 -1.01
N GLY A 164 15.33 -11.70 -0.88
CA GLY A 164 13.98 -12.07 -1.26
C GLY A 164 13.06 -11.99 -0.04
N ILE A 165 11.79 -11.81 -0.30
CA ILE A 165 10.76 -11.97 0.73
C ILE A 165 10.84 -13.41 1.23
N ALA A 166 10.93 -13.61 2.55
CA ALA A 166 10.95 -14.93 3.17
C ALA A 166 9.53 -15.52 3.19
N PHE A 167 9.11 -16.15 2.10
CA PHE A 167 7.79 -16.77 1.97
C PHE A 167 7.57 -17.88 3.01
N THR A 168 8.60 -18.68 3.29
CA THR A 168 8.56 -19.71 4.32
C THR A 168 8.26 -19.13 5.70
N ASP A 169 8.85 -17.98 6.04
CA ASP A 169 8.61 -17.28 7.30
C ASP A 169 7.18 -16.71 7.38
N MET A 170 6.69 -16.11 6.30
CA MET A 170 5.31 -15.60 6.24
C MET A 170 4.29 -16.74 6.27
N MET A 171 4.55 -17.83 5.57
CA MET A 171 3.70 -19.03 5.60
C MET A 171 3.62 -19.60 7.03
N GLN A 172 4.75 -19.71 7.72
CA GLN A 172 4.78 -20.15 9.13
C GLN A 172 3.96 -19.22 10.03
N ALA A 173 4.08 -17.88 9.85
CA ALA A 173 3.30 -16.91 10.61
C ALA A 173 1.79 -17.04 10.33
N TYR A 174 1.41 -17.29 9.06
CA TYR A 174 0.02 -17.47 8.64
C TYR A 174 -0.59 -18.77 9.17
N GLU A 175 0.16 -19.87 9.18
CA GLU A 175 -0.28 -21.16 9.73
C GLU A 175 -0.41 -21.14 11.26
N ALA A 176 0.38 -20.29 11.93
CA ALA A 176 0.26 -20.08 13.38
C ALA A 176 -1.03 -19.34 13.79
N LEU A 177 -1.73 -18.68 12.83
CA LEU A 177 -3.05 -18.12 13.07
C LEU A 177 -4.10 -19.23 13.08
N ARG A 178 -5.00 -19.20 14.07
CA ARG A 178 -6.13 -20.13 14.12
C ARG A 178 -7.13 -19.80 13.04
N SER A 179 -7.83 -20.78 12.51
CA SER A 179 -9.06 -20.55 11.76
C SER A 179 -10.24 -20.50 12.72
N ASP A 180 -11.18 -19.59 12.50
CA ASP A 180 -12.40 -19.49 13.30
C ASP A 180 -13.62 -19.28 12.42
N ASP A 181 -14.39 -20.35 12.21
CA ASP A 181 -15.61 -20.33 11.39
C ASP A 181 -16.74 -19.45 11.99
N LYS A 182 -16.56 -18.94 13.21
CA LYS A 182 -17.53 -18.08 13.90
C LYS A 182 -17.29 -16.58 13.65
N GLY A 183 -16.36 -16.21 12.78
CA GLY A 183 -16.07 -14.81 12.44
C GLY A 183 -15.40 -14.02 13.56
N SER A 184 -14.46 -14.65 14.28
CA SER A 184 -13.67 -13.97 15.30
C SER A 184 -12.92 -12.76 14.73
N ARG A 185 -13.00 -11.64 15.44
CA ARG A 185 -12.22 -10.42 15.12
C ARG A 185 -10.88 -10.35 15.88
N ALA A 186 -10.50 -11.43 16.57
CA ALA A 186 -9.22 -11.49 17.27
C ALA A 186 -8.08 -11.61 16.25
N LYS A 187 -7.08 -10.73 16.31
CA LYS A 187 -5.90 -10.76 15.41
C LYS A 187 -5.05 -12.03 15.52
N THR A 188 -5.43 -12.96 16.37
CA THR A 188 -4.84 -14.31 16.50
C THR A 188 -5.51 -15.35 15.61
N THR A 189 -6.58 -14.97 14.90
CA THR A 189 -7.24 -15.77 13.88
C THR A 189 -6.97 -15.20 12.50
N LYS A 190 -7.08 -16.03 11.45
CA LYS A 190 -6.91 -15.61 10.05
C LYS A 190 -7.93 -14.53 9.67
N GLU A 191 -9.18 -14.74 10.08
CA GLU A 191 -10.30 -13.83 9.84
C GLU A 191 -10.11 -12.50 10.56
N GLY A 192 -9.75 -12.51 11.84
CA GLY A 192 -9.50 -11.30 12.61
C GLY A 192 -8.24 -10.55 12.20
N PHE A 193 -7.20 -11.24 11.75
CA PHE A 193 -6.01 -10.62 11.17
C PHE A 193 -6.35 -9.90 9.85
N LEU A 194 -7.07 -10.57 8.95
CA LEU A 194 -7.51 -9.96 7.69
C LEU A 194 -8.47 -8.78 7.95
N HIS A 195 -9.43 -8.95 8.86
CA HIS A 195 -10.33 -7.87 9.27
C HIS A 195 -9.58 -6.63 9.78
N ALA A 196 -8.54 -6.79 10.60
CA ALA A 196 -7.74 -5.67 11.10
C ALA A 196 -7.05 -4.90 9.98
N ILE A 197 -6.55 -5.60 8.96
CA ILE A 197 -5.92 -5.00 7.77
C ILE A 197 -6.97 -4.24 6.94
N LEU A 198 -8.13 -4.84 6.69
CA LEU A 198 -9.20 -4.21 5.90
C LEU A 198 -9.73 -2.94 6.60
N VAL A 199 -9.98 -2.99 7.90
CA VAL A 199 -10.39 -1.82 8.69
C VAL A 199 -9.32 -0.72 8.68
N PHE A 200 -8.04 -1.08 8.71
CA PHE A 200 -6.97 -0.10 8.57
C PHE A 200 -6.99 0.58 7.20
N LEU A 201 -7.08 -0.18 6.11
CA LEU A 201 -7.13 0.37 4.75
C LEU A 201 -8.38 1.24 4.52
N GLU A 202 -9.51 0.85 5.09
CA GLU A 202 -10.75 1.65 5.05
C GLU A 202 -10.58 2.98 5.78
N LYS A 203 -9.97 2.99 6.96
CA LYS A 203 -9.64 4.22 7.71
C LYS A 203 -8.70 5.16 6.95
N GLN A 204 -7.84 4.61 6.08
CA GLN A 204 -6.99 5.40 5.19
C GLN A 204 -7.76 5.90 3.94
N GLY A 205 -9.03 5.53 3.80
CA GLY A 205 -9.86 5.88 2.65
C GLY A 205 -9.45 5.19 1.36
N LEU A 206 -8.73 4.07 1.44
CA LEU A 206 -8.23 3.32 0.27
C LEU A 206 -9.23 2.30 -0.25
N ILE A 207 -10.05 1.73 0.64
CA ILE A 207 -11.08 0.75 0.31
C ILE A 207 -12.39 1.09 0.99
N GLU A 208 -13.48 0.50 0.51
CA GLU A 208 -14.77 0.38 1.17
C GLU A 208 -14.93 -1.08 1.61
N TYR A 209 -15.05 -1.30 2.92
CA TYR A 209 -15.22 -2.63 3.49
C TYR A 209 -16.65 -2.83 3.99
N VAL A 210 -17.49 -3.53 3.20
CA VAL A 210 -18.87 -3.85 3.55
C VAL A 210 -18.88 -5.16 4.34
N GLU A 211 -18.75 -5.04 5.67
CA GLU A 211 -18.62 -6.21 6.56
C GLU A 211 -19.80 -7.19 6.46
N GLN A 212 -21.03 -6.70 6.31
CA GLN A 212 -22.25 -7.53 6.25
C GLN A 212 -22.27 -8.46 5.02
N ASP A 213 -21.71 -7.99 3.91
CA ASP A 213 -21.64 -8.72 2.64
C ASP A 213 -20.28 -9.42 2.46
N GLU A 214 -19.38 -9.25 3.43
CA GLU A 214 -17.99 -9.70 3.37
C GLU A 214 -17.30 -9.27 2.06
N MET A 215 -17.50 -8.01 1.67
CA MET A 215 -17.10 -7.50 0.37
C MET A 215 -16.18 -6.28 0.52
N VAL A 216 -15.13 -6.25 -0.30
CA VAL A 216 -14.17 -5.15 -0.39
C VAL A 216 -14.23 -4.53 -1.77
N LYS A 217 -14.26 -3.19 -1.84
CA LYS A 217 -14.17 -2.38 -3.06
C LYS A 217 -13.04 -1.38 -2.93
N THR A 218 -12.48 -0.95 -4.05
CA THR A 218 -11.51 0.15 -4.07
C THR A 218 -12.24 1.50 -4.07
N THR A 219 -11.57 2.53 -3.53
CA THR A 219 -12.02 3.91 -3.65
C THR A 219 -11.34 4.61 -4.83
N LYS A 220 -11.89 5.75 -5.24
CA LYS A 220 -11.24 6.62 -6.24
C LYS A 220 -9.83 7.05 -5.82
N LYS A 221 -9.59 7.20 -4.52
CA LYS A 221 -8.26 7.54 -3.97
C LYS A 221 -7.25 6.43 -4.28
N LEU A 222 -7.61 5.18 -4.02
CA LEU A 222 -6.75 4.04 -4.34
C LEU A 222 -6.58 3.89 -5.85
N ASP A 223 -7.66 3.98 -6.62
CA ASP A 223 -7.60 3.90 -8.08
C ASP A 223 -6.64 4.95 -8.64
N ASN A 224 -6.73 6.21 -8.20
CA ASN A 224 -5.81 7.29 -8.60
C ASN A 224 -4.34 6.98 -8.25
N PHE A 225 -4.08 6.46 -7.04
CA PHE A 225 -2.71 6.09 -6.65
C PHE A 225 -2.15 4.95 -7.48
N MET A 226 -2.99 3.97 -7.81
CA MET A 226 -2.57 2.80 -8.59
C MET A 226 -2.34 3.15 -10.05
N ASP A 227 -3.21 3.94 -10.68
CA ASP A 227 -3.03 4.41 -12.06
C ASP A 227 -1.70 5.14 -12.23
N TRP A 228 -1.31 5.99 -11.27
CA TRP A 228 -0.04 6.70 -11.32
C TRP A 228 1.17 5.80 -11.05
N ASN A 229 1.11 4.93 -10.04
CA ASN A 229 2.22 4.05 -9.67
C ASN A 229 2.42 2.90 -10.66
N LEU A 230 1.35 2.38 -11.25
CA LEU A 230 1.41 1.32 -12.25
C LEU A 230 1.90 1.82 -13.62
N LEU A 231 1.70 3.09 -13.94
CA LEU A 231 2.36 3.72 -15.08
C LEU A 231 3.90 3.69 -14.95
N ASN A 232 4.41 3.52 -13.73
CA ASN A 232 5.81 3.22 -13.50
C ASN A 232 6.05 1.70 -13.59
N GLN A 233 6.05 1.17 -14.82
CA GLN A 233 6.16 -0.26 -15.16
C GLN A 233 7.28 -1.02 -14.39
N ASN A 234 8.34 -0.32 -13.98
CA ASN A 234 9.44 -0.94 -13.25
C ASN A 234 9.06 -1.36 -11.82
N HIS A 235 8.23 -0.59 -11.11
CA HIS A 235 7.74 -0.95 -9.79
C HIS A 235 6.74 -2.10 -9.87
N TYR A 236 5.81 -2.04 -10.82
CA TYR A 236 4.82 -3.09 -11.04
C TYR A 236 5.49 -4.44 -11.37
N LYS A 237 6.40 -4.49 -12.35
CA LYS A 237 7.15 -5.70 -12.70
C LYS A 237 7.94 -6.27 -11.52
N ARG A 238 8.47 -5.41 -10.66
CA ARG A 238 9.17 -5.85 -9.44
C ARG A 238 8.21 -6.51 -8.45
N VAL A 239 7.04 -5.92 -8.20
CA VAL A 239 6.01 -6.49 -7.31
C VAL A 239 5.49 -7.81 -7.86
N MET A 240 5.17 -7.89 -9.15
CA MET A 240 4.69 -9.10 -9.82
C MET A 240 5.74 -10.23 -9.77
N ARG A 241 7.01 -9.91 -9.97
CA ARG A 241 8.11 -10.88 -9.82
C ARG A 241 8.22 -11.41 -8.39
N ILE A 242 8.08 -10.54 -7.39
CA ILE A 242 8.14 -10.90 -5.97
C ILE A 242 6.96 -11.83 -5.62
N LEU A 243 5.77 -11.53 -6.12
CA LEU A 243 4.56 -12.35 -5.93
C LEU A 243 4.53 -13.60 -6.82
N GLY A 244 5.54 -13.76 -7.70
CA GLY A 244 5.66 -14.90 -8.58
C GLY A 244 4.64 -14.99 -9.70
N VAL A 245 4.01 -13.88 -10.01
CA VAL A 245 3.22 -13.73 -11.23
C VAL A 245 4.21 -13.32 -12.32
N THR A 246 4.87 -14.28 -12.96
CA THR A 246 5.67 -14.03 -14.15
C THR A 246 4.73 -13.86 -15.34
N GLU A 247 4.89 -12.76 -16.07
CA GLU A 247 4.45 -12.72 -17.45
C GLU A 247 5.32 -13.73 -18.20
N ASP A 248 4.76 -14.85 -18.60
CA ASP A 248 5.36 -15.67 -19.66
C ASP A 248 5.32 -14.84 -20.94
N GLU A 249 6.51 -14.51 -21.48
CA GLU A 249 6.67 -14.02 -22.84
C GLU A 249 6.29 -15.10 -23.85
#